data_763c226fc0b579b716359cf860883f53
#
_entry.id   763c226fc0b579b716359cf860883f53
#
_cell.length_a   1.000
_cell.length_b   1.000
_cell.length_c   1.000
_cell.angle_alpha   90.00
_cell.angle_beta   90.00
_cell.angle_gamma   90.00
#
_symmetry.space_group_name_H-M   'P 1'
#
loop_
_entity.id
_entity.type
_entity.pdbx_description
1 polymer ?
#
loop_
_entity_poly.entity_id
_entity_poly.type
_entity_poly.pdbx_seq_one_letter_code
_entity_poly.pdbx_strand_id
1 'polypeptide(L)'
;MYKRLLFLMLSCLFLLTGCGSKEKKHHLDPAALVGMTKDEVLTQAFAKCPLGHNGELFLYVEETSQYGTNHFCGCEFNTLADAKSAAVLKNSDTWQLDEIKVSRSSFPFSERELLVLHFTDGRVVEVGTVRISDM
;
A
#
# COMPACT_ATOMS: atom_id res chain seq x y z
N MET A 1 -37.17 19.00 19.13
CA MET A 1 -37.53 18.66 17.74
C MET A 1 -36.57 19.22 16.71
N TYR A 2 -36.06 20.42 16.85
CA TYR A 2 -35.13 21.02 15.90
C TYR A 2 -33.74 20.34 15.88
N LYS A 3 -33.25 19.81 16.97
CA LYS A 3 -31.94 19.15 17.03
C LYS A 3 -31.85 17.86 16.24
N ARG A 4 -32.96 17.14 16.05
CA ARG A 4 -32.99 15.89 15.26
C ARG A 4 -33.05 16.16 13.77
N LEU A 5 -33.65 17.26 13.34
CA LEU A 5 -33.69 17.65 11.94
C LEU A 5 -32.31 18.16 11.46
N LEU A 6 -31.62 18.89 12.33
CA LEU A 6 -30.28 19.41 12.02
C LEU A 6 -29.26 18.25 11.88
N PHE A 7 -29.41 17.21 12.68
CA PHE A 7 -28.52 16.03 12.64
C PHE A 7 -28.73 15.21 11.36
N LEU A 8 -29.98 15.11 10.88
CA LEU A 8 -30.32 14.45 9.61
C LEU A 8 -29.80 15.21 8.40
N MET A 9 -29.85 16.55 8.43
CA MET A 9 -29.32 17.39 7.36
C MET A 9 -27.79 17.33 7.29
N LEU A 10 -27.12 17.28 8.43
CA LEU A 10 -25.66 17.16 8.48
C LEU A 10 -25.19 15.80 7.98
N SER A 11 -25.94 14.74 8.27
CA SER A 11 -25.65 13.38 7.79
C SER A 11 -25.79 13.27 6.27
N CYS A 12 -26.80 13.92 5.69
CA CYS A 12 -26.99 13.96 4.24
C CYS A 12 -25.86 14.77 3.52
N LEU A 13 -25.36 15.82 4.15
CA LEU A 13 -24.24 16.61 3.58
C LEU A 13 -22.95 15.81 3.54
N PHE A 14 -22.68 14.98 4.54
CA PHE A 14 -21.51 14.10 4.56
C PHE A 14 -21.57 13.02 3.47
N LEU A 15 -22.75 12.48 3.17
CA LEU A 15 -22.94 11.49 2.11
C LEU A 15 -22.76 12.09 0.71
N LEU A 16 -23.10 13.35 0.52
CA LEU A 16 -22.95 14.05 -0.77
C LEU A 16 -21.50 14.44 -1.08
N THR A 17 -20.69 14.73 -0.07
CA THR A 17 -19.25 15.03 -0.24
C THR A 17 -18.40 13.78 -0.47
N GLY A 18 -18.87 12.59 -0.08
CA GLY A 18 -18.20 11.32 -0.32
C GLY A 18 -18.37 10.74 -1.72
N CYS A 19 -19.37 11.20 -2.48
CA CYS A 19 -19.71 10.66 -3.80
C CYS A 19 -18.95 11.28 -4.97
N GLY A 20 -18.09 12.27 -4.76
CA GLY A 20 -17.47 13.05 -5.83
C GLY A 20 -16.03 12.71 -6.19
N SER A 21 -15.33 11.88 -5.43
CA SER A 21 -13.93 11.57 -5.72
C SER A 21 -13.79 10.28 -6.52
N LYS A 22 -13.47 10.41 -7.81
CA LYS A 22 -13.11 9.31 -8.71
C LYS A 22 -11.64 8.90 -8.59
N GLU A 23 -10.94 9.32 -7.54
CA GLU A 23 -9.54 8.98 -7.35
C GLU A 23 -9.40 7.50 -6.99
N LYS A 24 -8.50 6.81 -7.70
CA LYS A 24 -8.13 5.44 -7.37
C LYS A 24 -7.40 5.45 -6.04
N LYS A 25 -7.94 4.71 -5.08
CA LYS A 25 -7.32 4.56 -3.76
C LYS A 25 -6.56 3.25 -3.70
N HIS A 26 -5.50 3.26 -2.91
CA HIS A 26 -4.80 2.04 -2.55
C HIS A 26 -5.77 1.06 -1.85
N HIS A 27 -5.50 -0.23 -1.99
CA HIS A 27 -6.30 -1.29 -1.37
C HIS A 27 -6.06 -1.37 0.14
N LEU A 28 -4.85 -0.99 0.57
CA LEU A 28 -4.49 -0.87 1.97
C LEU A 28 -4.74 0.55 2.46
N ASP A 29 -5.25 0.68 3.69
CA ASP A 29 -5.43 1.98 4.33
C ASP A 29 -4.11 2.40 5.00
N PRO A 30 -3.44 3.46 4.54
CA PRO A 30 -2.18 3.90 5.13
C PRO A 30 -2.26 4.18 6.63
N ALA A 31 -3.35 4.79 7.09
CA ALA A 31 -3.54 5.10 8.50
C ALA A 31 -3.65 3.84 9.37
N ALA A 32 -4.27 2.79 8.84
CA ALA A 32 -4.40 1.51 9.55
C ALA A 32 -3.10 0.72 9.63
N LEU A 33 -2.18 0.94 8.69
CA LEU A 33 -0.89 0.22 8.64
C LEU A 33 0.08 0.66 9.73
N VAL A 34 0.02 1.93 10.16
CA VAL A 34 0.94 2.45 11.18
C VAL A 34 0.79 1.67 12.48
N GLY A 35 1.91 1.18 13.00
CA GLY A 35 1.96 0.34 14.21
C GLY A 35 1.84 -1.16 13.97
N MET A 36 1.48 -1.59 12.76
CA MET A 36 1.41 -3.01 12.42
C MET A 36 2.79 -3.65 12.36
N THR A 37 2.87 -4.90 12.74
CA THR A 37 4.06 -5.73 12.50
C THR A 37 4.15 -6.13 11.03
N LYS A 38 5.33 -6.58 10.60
CA LYS A 38 5.53 -7.10 9.23
C LYS A 38 4.55 -8.23 8.91
N ASP A 39 4.32 -9.15 9.84
CA ASP A 39 3.38 -10.26 9.66
C ASP A 39 1.94 -9.77 9.49
N GLU A 40 1.53 -8.78 10.27
CA GLU A 40 0.20 -8.16 10.14
C GLU A 40 0.04 -7.44 8.80
N VAL A 41 1.06 -6.72 8.35
CA VAL A 41 1.07 -6.08 7.02
C VAL A 41 0.91 -7.12 5.91
N LEU A 42 1.66 -8.22 5.96
CA LEU A 42 1.56 -9.30 4.97
C LEU A 42 0.18 -9.94 4.96
N THR A 43 -0.41 -10.15 6.12
CA THR A 43 -1.78 -10.68 6.24
C THR A 43 -2.78 -9.74 5.55
N GLN A 44 -2.67 -8.44 5.77
CA GLN A 44 -3.53 -7.46 5.11
C GLN A 44 -3.28 -7.40 3.61
N ALA A 45 -2.02 -7.46 3.18
CA ALA A 45 -1.65 -7.42 1.76
C ALA A 45 -2.21 -8.62 1.00
N PHE A 46 -2.10 -9.83 1.51
CA PHE A 46 -2.69 -11.02 0.88
C PHE A 46 -4.21 -10.98 0.86
N ALA A 47 -4.84 -10.33 1.83
CA ALA A 47 -6.30 -10.23 1.90
C ALA A 47 -6.88 -9.15 0.98
N LYS A 48 -6.18 -8.05 0.75
CA LYS A 48 -6.74 -6.86 0.12
C LYS A 48 -6.07 -6.44 -1.17
N CYS A 49 -4.78 -6.69 -1.35
CA CYS A 49 -4.08 -6.31 -2.57
C CYS A 49 -4.39 -7.25 -3.73
N PRO A 50 -4.38 -6.77 -4.98
CA PRO A 50 -4.46 -7.64 -6.14
C PRO A 50 -3.30 -8.64 -6.15
N LEU A 51 -3.63 -9.91 -6.32
CA LEU A 51 -2.66 -10.99 -6.44
C LEU A 51 -2.48 -11.37 -7.91
N GLY A 52 -1.34 -11.97 -8.23
CA GLY A 52 -1.06 -12.48 -9.56
C GLY A 52 -1.90 -13.72 -9.90
N HIS A 53 -1.69 -14.27 -11.11
CA HIS A 53 -2.48 -15.39 -11.64
C HIS A 53 -2.45 -16.65 -10.78
N ASN A 54 -1.35 -16.86 -10.04
CA ASN A 54 -1.18 -18.01 -9.16
C ASN A 54 -1.39 -17.67 -7.69
N GLY A 55 -2.02 -16.51 -7.40
CA GLY A 55 -2.25 -16.04 -6.05
C GLY A 55 -1.03 -15.42 -5.39
N GLU A 56 0.00 -15.09 -6.18
CA GLU A 56 1.24 -14.50 -5.65
C GLU A 56 1.06 -13.03 -5.30
N LEU A 57 1.65 -12.64 -4.17
CA LEU A 57 1.81 -11.25 -3.77
C LEU A 57 3.17 -10.75 -4.29
N PHE A 58 3.14 -9.59 -4.95
CA PHE A 58 4.35 -8.92 -5.44
C PHE A 58 4.61 -7.65 -4.63
N LEU A 59 5.85 -7.46 -4.20
CA LEU A 59 6.30 -6.24 -3.53
C LEU A 59 7.76 -5.99 -3.81
N TYR A 60 8.21 -4.77 -3.52
CA TYR A 60 9.61 -4.39 -3.58
C TYR A 60 10.16 -4.21 -2.17
N VAL A 61 11.39 -4.65 -1.97
CA VAL A 61 12.11 -4.48 -0.70
C VAL A 61 13.39 -3.71 -0.94
N GLU A 62 13.74 -2.82 -0.02
CA GLU A 62 15.00 -2.12 -0.06
C GLU A 62 16.12 -3.01 0.46
N GLU A 63 17.16 -3.17 -0.32
CA GLU A 63 18.37 -3.90 0.04
C GLU A 63 19.59 -3.00 -0.12
N THR A 64 20.58 -3.20 0.74
CA THR A 64 21.89 -2.55 0.62
C THR A 64 22.83 -3.43 -0.18
N SER A 65 23.38 -2.89 -1.27
CA SER A 65 24.37 -3.60 -2.07
C SER A 65 25.69 -3.76 -1.32
N GLN A 66 26.55 -4.65 -1.81
CA GLN A 66 27.91 -4.82 -1.28
C GLN A 66 28.77 -3.52 -1.34
N TYR A 67 28.36 -2.56 -2.16
CA TYR A 67 29.03 -1.26 -2.29
C TYR A 67 28.39 -0.17 -1.42
N GLY A 68 27.45 -0.51 -0.55
CA GLY A 68 26.79 0.41 0.34
C GLY A 68 25.66 1.25 -0.27
N THR A 69 25.27 0.97 -1.52
CA THR A 69 24.14 1.65 -2.17
C THR A 69 22.82 0.92 -1.89
N ASN A 70 21.77 1.66 -1.61
CA ASN A 70 20.43 1.11 -1.42
C ASN A 70 19.73 1.01 -2.77
N HIS A 71 19.03 -0.09 -2.98
CA HIS A 71 18.23 -0.34 -4.17
C HIS A 71 17.01 -1.18 -3.81
N PHE A 72 15.97 -1.12 -4.62
CA PHE A 72 14.75 -1.91 -4.44
C PHE A 72 14.76 -3.14 -5.33
N CYS A 73 14.48 -4.30 -4.74
CA CYS A 73 14.35 -5.57 -5.45
C CYS A 73 12.92 -6.08 -5.40
N GLY A 74 12.40 -6.55 -6.52
CA GLY A 74 11.09 -7.18 -6.60
C GLY A 74 11.10 -8.58 -6.01
N CYS A 75 10.07 -8.92 -5.24
CA CYS A 75 9.87 -10.22 -4.61
C CYS A 75 8.45 -10.73 -4.87
N GLU A 76 8.32 -12.03 -5.08
CA GLU A 76 7.03 -12.71 -5.22
C GLU A 76 6.90 -13.81 -4.18
N PHE A 77 5.72 -13.92 -3.59
CA PHE A 77 5.41 -14.97 -2.61
C PHE A 77 4.07 -15.59 -2.94
N ASN A 78 4.05 -16.91 -3.08
CA ASN A 78 2.84 -17.65 -3.42
C ASN A 78 1.88 -17.85 -2.25
N THR A 79 2.41 -17.85 -1.02
CA THR A 79 1.63 -18.05 0.19
C THR A 79 2.03 -17.05 1.27
N LEU A 80 1.10 -16.77 2.17
CA LEU A 80 1.35 -15.93 3.33
C LEU A 80 2.44 -16.53 4.22
N ALA A 81 2.46 -17.85 4.38
CA ALA A 81 3.47 -18.54 5.19
C ALA A 81 4.88 -18.33 4.62
N ASP A 82 5.05 -18.44 3.31
CA ASP A 82 6.34 -18.20 2.65
C ASP A 82 6.80 -16.75 2.82
N ALA A 83 5.90 -15.80 2.68
CA ALA A 83 6.21 -14.39 2.91
C ALA A 83 6.64 -14.12 4.36
N LYS A 84 5.92 -14.65 5.34
CA LYS A 84 6.24 -14.46 6.76
C LYS A 84 7.61 -15.03 7.14
N SER A 85 8.03 -16.12 6.49
CA SER A 85 9.32 -16.78 6.77
C SER A 85 10.49 -16.24 5.94
N ALA A 86 10.23 -15.38 4.96
CA ALA A 86 11.27 -14.90 4.04
C ALA A 86 12.28 -13.98 4.74
N ALA A 87 13.54 -14.35 4.69
CA ALA A 87 14.63 -13.57 5.30
C ALA A 87 14.75 -12.18 4.67
N VAL A 88 14.51 -12.05 3.37
CA VAL A 88 14.59 -10.77 2.66
C VAL A 88 13.60 -9.74 3.24
N LEU A 89 12.41 -10.16 3.62
CA LEU A 89 11.43 -9.30 4.25
C LEU A 89 11.78 -8.97 5.71
N LYS A 90 12.31 -9.96 6.43
CA LYS A 90 12.72 -9.76 7.83
C LYS A 90 13.86 -8.76 7.96
N ASN A 91 14.76 -8.75 6.98
CA ASN A 91 15.98 -7.93 7.00
C ASN A 91 15.81 -6.55 6.37
N SER A 92 14.71 -6.29 5.67
CA SER A 92 14.45 -5.00 5.03
C SER A 92 13.56 -4.11 5.90
N ASP A 93 13.96 -2.88 6.10
CA ASP A 93 13.21 -1.89 6.86
C ASP A 93 12.35 -0.97 5.99
N THR A 94 12.37 -1.15 4.69
CA THR A 94 11.54 -0.36 3.76
C THR A 94 10.97 -1.26 2.68
N TRP A 95 9.63 -1.27 2.57
CA TRP A 95 8.91 -2.02 1.55
C TRP A 95 8.09 -1.07 0.68
N GLN A 96 7.93 -1.46 -0.58
CA GLN A 96 6.99 -0.81 -1.50
C GLN A 96 5.99 -1.85 -1.97
N LEU A 97 4.71 -1.59 -1.80
CA LEU A 97 3.64 -2.51 -2.18
C LEU A 97 2.35 -1.76 -2.51
N ASP A 98 1.31 -2.52 -2.83
CA ASP A 98 -0.02 -2.02 -3.19
C ASP A 98 0.03 -1.08 -4.40
N GLU A 99 0.58 -1.60 -5.49
CA GLU A 99 0.69 -0.87 -6.74
C GLU A 99 -0.69 -0.60 -7.35
N ILE A 100 -0.94 0.65 -7.64
CA ILE A 100 -2.13 1.07 -8.39
C ILE A 100 -1.71 1.85 -9.63
N LYS A 101 -2.50 1.73 -10.69
CA LYS A 101 -2.32 2.55 -11.89
C LYS A 101 -2.98 3.90 -11.65
N VAL A 102 -2.20 4.96 -11.73
CA VAL A 102 -2.71 6.32 -11.72
C VAL A 102 -2.98 6.72 -13.15
N SER A 103 -4.25 6.63 -13.59
CA SER A 103 -4.59 6.99 -14.95
C SER A 103 -4.52 8.50 -15.11
N ARG A 104 -3.44 8.98 -15.70
CA ARG A 104 -3.44 10.27 -16.37
C ARG A 104 -3.47 10.03 -17.87
N SER A 105 -4.25 10.82 -18.54
CA SER A 105 -4.64 10.71 -19.93
C SER A 105 -3.53 10.96 -20.96
N SER A 106 -2.26 10.91 -20.61
CA SER A 106 -1.18 11.10 -21.56
C SER A 106 -0.60 9.75 -22.00
N PHE A 107 -1.31 9.08 -22.91
CA PHE A 107 -0.69 8.03 -23.69
C PHE A 107 0.55 8.60 -24.41
N PRO A 108 1.75 7.95 -24.40
CA PRO A 108 1.97 6.53 -24.03
C PRO A 108 2.49 6.28 -22.62
N PHE A 109 2.36 7.20 -21.70
CA PHE A 109 2.96 7.10 -20.36
C PHE A 109 1.94 6.54 -19.36
N SER A 110 2.29 5.45 -18.71
CA SER A 110 1.55 4.94 -17.56
C SER A 110 2.29 5.29 -16.27
N GLU A 111 1.58 5.91 -15.34
CA GLU A 111 2.10 6.15 -14.00
C GLU A 111 1.53 5.12 -13.04
N ARG A 112 2.38 4.61 -12.17
CA ARG A 112 2.01 3.70 -11.09
C ARG A 112 2.39 4.32 -9.77
N GLU A 113 1.61 4.06 -8.75
CA GLU A 113 1.86 4.53 -7.39
C GLU A 113 1.88 3.35 -6.43
N LEU A 114 2.91 3.30 -5.59
CA LEU A 114 3.05 2.29 -4.54
C LEU A 114 3.04 2.96 -3.19
N LEU A 115 2.55 2.25 -2.17
CA LEU A 115 2.76 2.62 -0.80
C LEU A 115 4.20 2.27 -0.39
N VAL A 116 4.84 3.17 0.33
CA VAL A 116 6.17 2.96 0.90
C VAL A 116 6.03 2.85 2.41
N LEU A 117 6.40 1.71 2.96
CA LEU A 117 6.32 1.44 4.38
C LEU A 117 7.71 1.45 4.99
N HIS A 118 7.90 2.27 6.00
CA HIS A 118 9.13 2.31 6.80
C HIS A 118 8.90 1.61 8.13
N PHE A 119 9.76 0.64 8.44
CA PHE A 119 9.71 -0.16 9.66
C PHE A 119 10.81 0.25 10.63
N THR A 120 10.47 0.33 11.91
CA THR A 120 11.43 0.44 13.02
C THR A 120 11.04 -0.61 14.07
N ASP A 121 12.00 -1.41 14.50
CA ASP A 121 11.78 -2.50 15.45
C ASP A 121 10.64 -3.45 15.01
N GLY A 122 10.58 -3.72 13.70
CA GLY A 122 9.61 -4.63 13.10
C GLY A 122 8.18 -4.08 12.98
N ARG A 123 7.96 -2.80 13.22
CA ARG A 123 6.64 -2.14 13.11
C ARG A 123 6.68 -0.97 12.15
N VAL A 124 5.58 -0.77 11.45
CA VAL A 124 5.41 0.39 10.56
C VAL A 124 5.38 1.67 11.39
N VAL A 125 6.29 2.60 11.09
CA VAL A 125 6.34 3.92 11.73
C VAL A 125 5.89 5.04 10.80
N GLU A 126 6.01 4.83 9.49
CA GLU A 126 5.65 5.82 8.48
C GLU A 126 5.18 5.14 7.21
N VAL A 127 4.14 5.70 6.59
CA VAL A 127 3.64 5.27 5.29
C VAL A 127 3.63 6.47 4.34
N GLY A 128 4.37 6.35 3.25
CA GLY A 128 4.41 7.33 2.18
C GLY A 128 3.96 6.72 0.87
N THR A 129 4.15 7.46 -0.21
CA THR A 129 3.86 7.00 -1.56
C THR A 129 5.02 7.33 -2.49
N VAL A 130 5.20 6.51 -3.52
CA VAL A 130 6.15 6.76 -4.60
C VAL A 130 5.44 6.53 -5.93
N ARG A 131 5.70 7.42 -6.89
CA ARG A 131 5.21 7.29 -8.25
C ARG A 131 6.33 6.83 -9.17
N ILE A 132 6.02 5.88 -10.02
CA ILE A 132 6.93 5.35 -11.04
C ILE A 132 6.27 5.60 -12.40
N SER A 133 7.01 6.26 -13.27
CA SER A 133 6.59 6.49 -14.66
C SER A 133 7.35 5.51 -15.56
N ASP A 134 6.63 4.73 -16.32
CA ASP A 134 7.20 3.94 -17.39
C ASP A 134 7.35 4.82 -18.62
N MET A 135 8.57 5.10 -18.97
CA MET A 135 8.89 5.76 -20.24
C MET A 135 9.05 4.75 -21.35
#